data_9f781f0ffebbe345276f3b2f4fbf3226
#
_entry.id   9f781f0ffebbe345276f3b2f4fbf3226
#
_cell.length_a   1.000
_cell.length_b   1.000
_cell.length_c   1.000
_cell.angle_alpha   90.00
_cell.angle_beta   90.00
_cell.angle_gamma   90.00
#
_symmetry.space_group_name_H-M   'P 1'
#
loop_
_entity.id
_entity.type
_entity.pdbx_description
1 polymer ?
#
loop_
_entity_poly.entity_id
_entity_poly.type
_entity_poly.pdbx_seq_one_letter_code
_entity_poly.pdbx_strand_id
1 'polypeptide(L)'
;MINKEFHASRRQKYGDLLKDNSMGFLFAGDLIMDRGDLEYPFTPNANFYYLTGFDQPKAILMITKIHNQIHETLFIDHPDETARRWMGVFYTKESVKEETGIETVEYLERFESSIPLFRSPDRIQHVYVDIANWGGPNETTPAQAFAKRILDYDPTLTLHNTFHALSLIRQVKTKEEIQLHWKACDITTKGVNNMLKNLRPGMYEYEIEAYFDFILKSNHARHAFTTIAASGKNACCMHYEQNDRQMKDGDMILFDLGAEWGYYASDVSRTFPVNGKFTQQQKDLYNVVLKGLNAALDATKPGQKKSELQEISKNVMAEELIKLGMIEKPEEISKYYFHGSGHYIGLYTHDVGNDDELLEEDMVFTLEPGLYFDDLNLGIRIEDTLVVTKDGCEVMSDGIPKTVEEIEAFMAR
;
A
#
# COMPACT_ATOMS: atom_id res chain seq x y z
N MET A 1 -6.78 4.33 15.67
CA MET A 1 -5.68 5.11 15.06
C MET A 1 -4.42 4.86 15.88
N ILE A 2 -3.28 4.90 15.24
CA ILE A 2 -1.97 4.80 15.90
C ILE A 2 -1.78 6.00 16.82
N ASN A 3 -1.17 5.79 17.99
CA ASN A 3 -0.95 6.83 18.99
C ASN A 3 0.43 7.51 18.81
N LYS A 4 0.63 8.63 19.48
CA LYS A 4 1.89 9.39 19.40
C LYS A 4 3.10 8.63 19.94
N GLU A 5 2.90 7.69 20.87
CA GLU A 5 3.97 6.86 21.43
C GLU A 5 4.57 5.93 20.37
N PHE A 6 3.74 5.40 19.46
CA PHE A 6 4.22 4.66 18.32
C PHE A 6 5.14 5.54 17.45
N HIS A 7 4.68 6.71 17.01
CA HIS A 7 5.47 7.62 16.17
C HIS A 7 6.77 8.05 16.85
N ALA A 8 6.74 8.35 18.15
CA ALA A 8 7.93 8.64 18.93
C ALA A 8 8.94 7.48 18.93
N SER A 9 8.45 6.25 19.09
CA SER A 9 9.30 5.05 19.03
C SER A 9 9.94 4.84 17.66
N ARG A 10 9.22 5.22 16.56
CA ARG A 10 9.76 5.14 15.19
C ARG A 10 10.80 6.23 14.96
N ARG A 11 10.57 7.46 15.42
CA ARG A 11 11.57 8.53 15.37
C ARG A 11 12.84 8.16 16.14
N GLN A 12 12.70 7.57 17.32
CA GLN A 12 13.87 7.08 18.07
C GLN A 12 14.67 6.04 17.26
N LYS A 13 13.99 5.01 16.71
CA LYS A 13 14.64 4.00 15.87
C LYS A 13 15.33 4.62 14.66
N TYR A 14 14.69 5.58 14.00
CA TYR A 14 15.31 6.27 12.87
C TYR A 14 16.51 7.09 13.31
N GLY A 15 16.41 7.86 14.40
CA GLY A 15 17.50 8.63 14.97
C GLY A 15 18.73 7.78 15.37
N ASP A 16 18.47 6.55 15.85
CA ASP A 16 19.55 5.61 16.19
C ASP A 16 20.37 5.19 14.96
N LEU A 17 19.73 5.08 13.79
CA LEU A 17 20.38 4.75 12.52
C LEU A 17 21.22 5.91 11.95
N LEU A 18 20.96 7.14 12.36
CA LEU A 18 21.73 8.29 11.90
C LEU A 18 23.15 8.25 12.48
N LYS A 19 24.14 8.62 11.68
CA LYS A 19 25.50 8.85 12.16
C LYS A 19 25.53 10.05 13.12
N ASP A 20 26.52 10.10 14.00
CA ASP A 20 26.77 11.32 14.77
C ASP A 20 27.14 12.50 13.84
N ASN A 21 26.88 13.71 14.27
CA ASN A 21 27.09 14.94 13.48
C ASN A 21 26.26 14.93 12.17
N SER A 22 24.98 14.57 12.28
CA SER A 22 24.06 14.50 11.17
C SER A 22 22.78 15.31 11.37
N MET A 23 22.10 15.58 10.27
CA MET A 23 20.73 16.07 10.23
C MET A 23 19.92 15.27 9.20
N GLY A 24 18.69 14.93 9.56
CA GLY A 24 17.72 14.25 8.72
C GLY A 24 16.50 15.12 8.46
N PHE A 25 15.98 15.08 7.25
CA PHE A 25 14.82 15.86 6.84
C PHE A 25 13.78 14.98 6.14
N LEU A 26 12.54 15.08 6.57
CA LEU A 26 11.40 14.48 5.92
C LEU A 26 10.34 15.55 5.64
N PHE A 27 9.79 15.52 4.45
CA PHE A 27 8.81 16.48 3.94
C PHE A 27 7.45 15.81 3.85
N ALA A 28 6.40 16.44 4.36
CA ALA A 28 5.03 15.94 4.25
C ALA A 28 4.56 15.89 2.78
N GLY A 29 5.04 16.81 1.96
CA GLY A 29 4.58 17.08 0.61
C GLY A 29 3.67 18.30 0.53
N ASP A 30 3.31 18.65 -0.69
CA ASP A 30 2.46 19.80 -1.00
C ASP A 30 1.08 19.33 -1.49
N LEU A 31 0.11 20.26 -1.50
CA LEU A 31 -1.19 20.06 -2.13
C LEU A 31 -1.01 19.91 -3.65
N ILE A 32 -1.69 18.95 -4.23
CA ILE A 32 -1.69 18.71 -5.68
C ILE A 32 -2.99 19.24 -6.26
N MET A 33 -2.88 20.10 -7.28
CA MET A 33 -4.05 20.64 -7.98
C MET A 33 -4.66 19.56 -8.88
N ASP A 34 -5.98 19.36 -8.80
CA ASP A 34 -6.74 18.56 -9.75
C ASP A 34 -7.00 19.39 -11.03
N ARG A 35 -7.79 20.43 -10.90
CA ARG A 35 -8.13 21.35 -12.01
C ARG A 35 -8.66 22.68 -11.48
N GLY A 36 -8.26 23.75 -12.14
CA GLY A 36 -8.66 25.10 -11.73
C GLY A 36 -8.19 25.43 -10.32
N ASP A 37 -9.12 25.64 -9.42
CA ASP A 37 -8.91 25.92 -8.00
C ASP A 37 -9.25 24.73 -7.08
N LEU A 38 -9.45 23.54 -7.66
CA LEU A 38 -9.73 22.32 -6.92
C LEU A 38 -8.45 21.56 -6.64
N GLU A 39 -8.33 21.03 -5.44
CA GLU A 39 -7.20 20.23 -4.97
C GLU A 39 -7.63 18.78 -4.75
N TYR A 40 -6.70 17.84 -5.01
CA TYR A 40 -6.87 16.48 -4.53
C TYR A 40 -6.82 16.44 -2.99
N PRO A 41 -7.54 15.51 -2.34
CA PRO A 41 -7.37 15.29 -0.91
C PRO A 41 -5.89 15.05 -0.58
N PHE A 42 -5.38 15.80 0.40
CA PHE A 42 -3.98 15.66 0.80
C PHE A 42 -3.71 14.28 1.38
N THR A 43 -2.59 13.70 0.97
CA THR A 43 -2.02 12.49 1.56
C THR A 43 -0.54 12.75 1.83
N PRO A 44 -0.09 12.65 3.07
CA PRO A 44 1.30 12.92 3.40
C PRO A 44 2.24 11.86 2.83
N ASN A 45 3.50 12.23 2.61
CA ASN A 45 4.55 11.25 2.35
C ASN A 45 4.55 10.18 3.45
N ALA A 46 4.58 8.90 3.07
CA ALA A 46 4.43 7.80 4.00
C ALA A 46 5.53 7.77 5.08
N ASN A 47 6.78 8.09 4.74
CA ASN A 47 7.88 8.13 5.69
C ASN A 47 7.74 9.30 6.68
N PHE A 48 7.26 10.45 6.20
CA PHE A 48 6.95 11.58 7.06
C PHE A 48 5.82 11.21 8.05
N TYR A 49 4.71 10.68 7.53
CA TYR A 49 3.57 10.26 8.36
C TYR A 49 3.96 9.18 9.37
N TYR A 50 4.73 8.19 8.95
CA TYR A 50 5.22 7.11 9.80
C TYR A 50 5.99 7.60 11.03
N LEU A 51 6.76 8.70 10.86
CA LEU A 51 7.53 9.29 11.96
C LEU A 51 6.75 10.32 12.78
N THR A 52 5.72 10.96 12.21
CA THR A 52 5.06 12.09 12.87
C THR A 52 3.61 11.83 13.29
N GLY A 53 2.87 11.04 12.53
CA GLY A 53 1.41 10.95 12.61
C GLY A 53 0.67 12.22 12.16
N PHE A 54 1.39 13.22 11.68
CA PHE A 54 0.84 14.52 11.26
C PHE A 54 0.50 14.50 9.76
N ASP A 55 -0.71 14.90 9.40
CA ASP A 55 -1.24 14.75 8.04
C ASP A 55 -1.56 16.08 7.34
N GLN A 56 -0.84 17.15 7.70
CA GLN A 56 -1.01 18.45 7.05
C GLN A 56 0.09 18.72 6.01
N PRO A 57 -0.25 19.43 4.91
CA PRO A 57 0.71 19.75 3.86
C PRO A 57 1.83 20.68 4.34
N LYS A 58 2.91 20.73 3.55
CA LYS A 58 4.09 21.59 3.73
C LYS A 58 4.91 21.34 4.99
N ALA A 59 4.47 20.50 5.93
CA ALA A 59 5.21 20.24 7.14
C ALA A 59 6.57 19.57 6.86
N ILE A 60 7.57 19.87 7.72
CA ILE A 60 8.93 19.33 7.60
C ILE A 60 9.37 18.84 8.99
N LEU A 61 9.74 17.55 9.07
CA LEU A 61 10.40 17.00 10.24
C LEU A 61 11.92 17.11 10.07
N MET A 62 12.58 17.75 11.01
CA MET A 62 14.04 17.79 11.13
C MET A 62 14.45 16.98 12.36
N ILE A 63 15.35 16.02 12.19
CA ILE A 63 15.99 15.26 13.26
C ILE A 63 17.49 15.51 13.19
N THR A 64 18.09 15.96 14.28
CA THR A 64 19.54 16.14 14.37
C THR A 64 20.13 15.18 15.37
N LYS A 65 21.32 14.66 15.06
CA LYS A 65 22.12 13.84 15.99
C LYS A 65 23.50 14.47 16.12
N ILE A 66 23.75 15.07 17.26
CA ILE A 66 25.02 15.77 17.56
C ILE A 66 25.49 15.28 18.91
N HIS A 67 26.76 14.84 19.01
CA HIS A 67 27.33 14.22 20.22
C HIS A 67 26.44 13.03 20.72
N ASN A 68 25.91 12.23 19.81
CA ASN A 68 24.98 11.14 20.08
C ASN A 68 23.66 11.57 20.76
N GLN A 69 23.34 12.86 20.78
CA GLN A 69 22.05 13.36 21.26
C GLN A 69 21.13 13.65 20.08
N ILE A 70 19.92 13.11 20.16
CA ILE A 70 18.88 13.27 19.14
C ILE A 70 17.96 14.41 19.55
N HIS A 71 17.72 15.35 18.64
CA HIS A 71 16.74 16.41 18.79
C HIS A 71 15.80 16.43 17.61
N GLU A 72 14.52 16.60 17.89
CA GLU A 72 13.43 16.62 16.91
C GLU A 72 12.81 18.00 16.83
N THR A 73 12.54 18.48 15.62
CA THR A 73 11.79 19.72 15.39
C THR A 73 10.82 19.50 14.24
N LEU A 74 9.55 19.76 14.48
CA LEU A 74 8.53 19.75 13.45
C LEU A 74 8.20 21.19 13.04
N PHE A 75 8.39 21.51 11.77
CA PHE A 75 8.01 22.77 11.17
C PHE A 75 6.66 22.61 10.50
N ILE A 76 5.75 23.53 10.79
CA ILE A 76 4.38 23.52 10.29
C ILE A 76 4.03 24.83 9.60
N ASP A 77 3.10 24.81 8.67
CA ASP A 77 2.56 26.02 8.08
C ASP A 77 1.78 26.82 9.16
N HIS A 78 1.66 28.11 8.96
CA HIS A 78 0.89 28.97 9.86
C HIS A 78 -0.52 29.15 9.28
N PRO A 79 -1.56 28.45 9.80
CA PRO A 79 -2.90 28.63 9.27
C PRO A 79 -3.40 30.04 9.57
N ASP A 80 -3.59 30.83 8.54
CA ASP A 80 -4.16 32.16 8.66
C ASP A 80 -5.68 32.10 8.94
N GLU A 81 -6.28 33.27 9.21
CA GLU A 81 -7.70 33.35 9.50
C GLU A 81 -8.58 32.95 8.28
N THR A 82 -8.07 33.15 7.07
CA THR A 82 -8.73 32.77 5.82
C THR A 82 -8.79 31.24 5.70
N ALA A 83 -7.64 30.57 5.86
CA ALA A 83 -7.55 29.10 5.86
C ALA A 83 -8.49 28.49 6.94
N ARG A 84 -8.53 29.09 8.13
CA ARG A 84 -9.44 28.66 9.20
C ARG A 84 -10.91 28.76 8.81
N ARG A 85 -11.32 29.86 8.16
CA ARG A 85 -12.73 30.10 7.78
C ARG A 85 -13.16 29.29 6.56
N TRP A 86 -12.28 29.11 5.58
CA TRP A 86 -12.61 28.48 4.30
C TRP A 86 -12.35 26.96 4.30
N MET A 87 -11.28 26.51 4.94
CA MET A 87 -10.83 25.13 4.86
C MET A 87 -10.97 24.35 6.18
N GLY A 88 -11.38 25.04 7.28
CA GLY A 88 -11.57 24.39 8.58
C GLY A 88 -10.25 23.93 9.25
N VAL A 89 -9.11 24.49 8.86
CA VAL A 89 -7.79 24.15 9.42
C VAL A 89 -7.63 24.82 10.78
N PHE A 90 -7.48 24.02 11.85
CA PHE A 90 -7.45 24.48 13.24
C PHE A 90 -6.33 23.78 14.04
N TYR A 91 -5.09 23.92 13.62
CA TYR A 91 -3.98 23.44 14.44
C TYR A 91 -3.13 24.60 14.96
N THR A 92 -2.57 24.42 16.13
CA THR A 92 -1.61 25.32 16.77
C THR A 92 -0.35 24.55 17.11
N LYS A 93 0.75 25.22 17.47
CA LYS A 93 1.95 24.50 17.93
C LYS A 93 1.63 23.60 19.12
N GLU A 94 0.76 24.03 20.04
CA GLU A 94 0.36 23.27 21.22
C GLU A 94 -0.44 22.02 20.84
N SER A 95 -1.45 22.13 19.96
CA SER A 95 -2.22 20.98 19.52
C SER A 95 -1.37 19.96 18.76
N VAL A 96 -0.42 20.43 17.92
CA VAL A 96 0.50 19.57 17.18
C VAL A 96 1.47 18.83 18.12
N LYS A 97 1.94 19.49 19.20
CA LYS A 97 2.74 18.81 20.25
C LYS A 97 1.94 17.69 20.93
N GLU A 98 0.69 17.96 21.26
CA GLU A 98 -0.18 16.94 21.87
C GLU A 98 -0.43 15.76 20.94
N GLU A 99 -0.63 16.04 19.66
CA GLU A 99 -0.90 15.03 18.65
C GLU A 99 0.31 14.17 18.31
N THR A 100 1.46 14.82 18.04
CA THR A 100 2.67 14.15 17.54
C THR A 100 3.63 13.66 18.61
N GLY A 101 3.53 14.23 19.83
CA GLY A 101 4.50 14.03 20.91
C GLY A 101 5.87 14.70 20.63
N ILE A 102 5.98 15.58 19.64
CA ILE A 102 7.21 16.31 19.34
C ILE A 102 7.22 17.61 20.15
N GLU A 103 8.18 17.73 21.06
CA GLU A 103 8.26 18.88 21.98
C GLU A 103 8.58 20.21 21.29
N THR A 104 9.39 20.19 20.23
CA THR A 104 9.76 21.40 19.50
C THR A 104 8.95 21.49 18.22
N VAL A 105 7.93 22.36 18.22
CA VAL A 105 7.13 22.70 17.04
C VAL A 105 7.35 24.15 16.69
N GLU A 106 7.75 24.45 15.47
CA GLU A 106 8.02 25.77 14.96
C GLU A 106 7.22 26.05 13.67
N TYR A 107 7.08 27.33 13.30
CA TYR A 107 6.53 27.69 12.00
C TYR A 107 7.59 27.64 10.90
N LEU A 108 7.18 27.37 9.66
CA LEU A 108 8.06 27.22 8.49
C LEU A 108 8.99 28.42 8.26
N GLU A 109 8.58 29.62 8.64
CA GLU A 109 9.42 30.82 8.53
C GLU A 109 10.73 30.73 9.36
N ARG A 110 10.73 29.81 10.36
CA ARG A 110 11.91 29.53 11.16
C ARG A 110 12.80 28.44 10.58
N PHE A 111 12.32 27.67 9.59
CA PHE A 111 13.00 26.50 9.09
C PHE A 111 14.46 26.78 8.70
N GLU A 112 14.69 27.70 7.77
CA GLU A 112 16.04 28.01 7.28
C GLU A 112 16.98 28.43 8.42
N SER A 113 16.51 29.28 9.31
CA SER A 113 17.32 29.78 10.44
C SER A 113 17.58 28.74 11.53
N SER A 114 16.86 27.63 11.50
CA SER A 114 16.96 26.51 12.46
C SER A 114 17.90 25.41 12.00
N ILE A 115 18.35 25.43 10.74
CA ILE A 115 19.27 24.41 10.20
C ILE A 115 20.64 24.57 10.85
N PRO A 116 21.15 23.57 11.59
CA PRO A 116 22.43 23.67 12.33
C PRO A 116 23.64 23.99 11.44
N LEU A 117 23.61 23.52 10.19
CA LEU A 117 24.66 23.75 9.20
C LEU A 117 25.01 25.23 9.05
N PHE A 118 23.98 26.10 9.00
CA PHE A 118 24.18 27.55 8.81
C PHE A 118 24.75 28.26 10.05
N ARG A 119 24.71 27.63 11.24
CA ARG A 119 25.17 28.21 12.49
C ARG A 119 26.48 27.62 13.00
N SER A 120 26.74 26.37 12.66
CA SER A 120 27.87 25.59 13.14
C SER A 120 28.29 24.57 12.09
N PRO A 121 28.86 25.02 10.97
CA PRO A 121 29.12 24.12 9.81
C PRO A 121 30.06 22.98 10.17
N ASP A 122 31.02 23.18 11.06
CA ASP A 122 31.99 22.16 11.45
C ASP A 122 31.38 20.98 12.22
N ARG A 123 30.10 21.07 12.62
CA ARG A 123 29.44 20.04 13.42
C ARG A 123 28.62 19.07 12.60
N ILE A 124 28.24 19.43 11.38
CA ILE A 124 27.42 18.60 10.53
C ILE A 124 28.25 18.06 9.37
N GLN A 125 28.28 16.75 9.23
CA GLN A 125 29.01 16.04 8.17
C GLN A 125 28.09 15.23 7.27
N HIS A 126 26.93 14.82 7.80
CA HIS A 126 26.00 13.93 7.11
C HIS A 126 24.61 14.56 7.04
N VAL A 127 24.01 14.51 5.86
CA VAL A 127 22.62 14.93 5.61
C VAL A 127 21.81 13.76 5.10
N TYR A 128 20.70 13.48 5.75
CA TYR A 128 19.78 12.44 5.40
C TYR A 128 18.48 13.06 4.86
N VAL A 129 18.11 12.71 3.64
CA VAL A 129 16.88 13.22 3.00
C VAL A 129 16.17 12.06 2.31
N ASP A 130 14.84 12.00 2.42
CA ASP A 130 14.03 11.06 1.67
C ASP A 130 13.88 11.55 0.23
N ILE A 131 14.79 11.12 -0.63
CA ILE A 131 14.86 11.52 -2.04
C ILE A 131 14.21 10.51 -2.99
N ALA A 132 13.49 9.50 -2.46
CA ALA A 132 12.71 8.60 -3.30
C ALA A 132 11.69 9.39 -4.12
N ASN A 133 11.61 9.07 -5.41
CA ASN A 133 10.70 9.72 -6.34
C ASN A 133 9.99 8.67 -7.20
N TRP A 134 8.68 8.55 -7.01
CA TRP A 134 7.82 7.62 -7.74
C TRP A 134 7.22 8.22 -9.02
N GLY A 135 7.25 9.58 -9.15
CA GLY A 135 6.75 10.32 -10.32
C GLY A 135 7.66 10.29 -11.55
N GLY A 136 8.87 9.73 -11.41
CA GLY A 136 9.81 9.58 -12.52
C GLY A 136 10.88 10.69 -12.61
N PRO A 137 11.79 10.61 -13.59
CA PRO A 137 13.01 11.42 -13.63
C PRO A 137 12.78 12.91 -13.96
N ASN A 138 11.61 13.27 -14.47
CA ASN A 138 11.30 14.64 -14.89
C ASN A 138 10.63 15.47 -13.79
N GLU A 139 10.29 14.86 -12.67
CA GLU A 139 9.66 15.53 -11.54
C GLU A 139 10.67 15.68 -10.41
N THR A 140 10.74 16.87 -9.82
CA THR A 140 11.63 17.15 -8.69
C THR A 140 10.77 17.33 -7.45
N THR A 141 10.94 16.45 -6.48
CA THR A 141 10.26 16.58 -5.18
C THR A 141 10.84 17.73 -4.34
N PRO A 142 10.09 18.31 -3.37
CA PRO A 142 10.62 19.26 -2.42
C PRO A 142 11.89 18.77 -1.70
N ALA A 143 11.92 17.47 -1.36
CA ALA A 143 13.07 16.81 -0.73
C ALA A 143 14.32 16.81 -1.64
N GLN A 144 14.14 16.48 -2.92
CA GLN A 144 15.24 16.50 -3.91
C GLN A 144 15.75 17.93 -4.16
N ALA A 145 14.84 18.90 -4.29
CA ALA A 145 15.22 20.31 -4.44
C ALA A 145 16.01 20.81 -3.22
N PHE A 146 15.57 20.43 -2.03
CA PHE A 146 16.26 20.74 -0.78
C PHE A 146 17.64 20.08 -0.72
N ALA A 147 17.74 18.79 -1.01
CA ALA A 147 19.01 18.07 -1.01
C ALA A 147 20.05 18.71 -1.95
N LYS A 148 19.62 19.07 -3.16
CA LYS A 148 20.48 19.81 -4.10
C LYS A 148 20.95 21.13 -3.53
N ARG A 149 20.06 21.93 -2.97
CA ARG A 149 20.38 23.26 -2.41
C ARG A 149 21.38 23.16 -1.25
N ILE A 150 21.26 22.17 -0.39
CA ILE A 150 22.19 21.95 0.72
C ILE A 150 23.59 21.57 0.22
N LEU A 151 23.68 20.72 -0.81
CA LEU A 151 24.96 20.34 -1.42
C LEU A 151 25.60 21.50 -2.22
N ASP A 152 24.78 22.33 -2.87
CA ASP A 152 25.27 23.56 -3.52
C ASP A 152 25.82 24.55 -2.51
N TYR A 153 25.26 24.60 -1.28
CA TYR A 153 25.74 25.44 -0.18
C TYR A 153 27.04 24.91 0.42
N ASP A 154 27.12 23.60 0.70
CA ASP A 154 28.30 22.93 1.24
C ASP A 154 28.54 21.59 0.54
N PRO A 155 29.40 21.56 -0.48
CA PRO A 155 29.72 20.36 -1.23
C PRO A 155 30.58 19.33 -0.46
N THR A 156 31.00 19.63 0.75
CA THR A 156 31.77 18.68 1.59
C THR A 156 30.85 17.72 2.38
N LEU A 157 29.56 17.99 2.42
CA LEU A 157 28.57 17.15 3.09
C LEU A 157 28.39 15.80 2.40
N THR A 158 28.18 14.77 3.19
CA THR A 158 27.77 13.44 2.66
C THR A 158 26.24 13.34 2.69
N LEU A 159 25.63 13.30 1.52
CA LEU A 159 24.20 13.07 1.38
C LEU A 159 23.88 11.57 1.47
N HIS A 160 22.88 11.23 2.26
CA HIS A 160 22.34 9.88 2.39
C HIS A 160 20.85 9.89 2.00
N ASN A 161 20.45 8.91 1.20
CA ASN A 161 19.02 8.64 0.99
C ASN A 161 18.46 7.91 2.21
N THR A 162 17.51 8.51 2.90
CA THR A 162 16.90 7.94 4.10
C THR A 162 15.86 6.85 3.77
N PHE A 163 15.39 6.79 2.53
CA PHE A 163 14.36 5.85 2.10
C PHE A 163 14.68 4.40 2.48
N HIS A 164 15.89 3.93 2.19
CA HIS A 164 16.28 2.55 2.49
C HIS A 164 16.25 2.24 4.00
N ALA A 165 16.77 3.14 4.82
CA ALA A 165 16.78 2.97 6.28
C ALA A 165 15.34 2.89 6.86
N LEU A 166 14.44 3.73 6.36
CA LEU A 166 13.03 3.72 6.77
C LEU A 166 12.30 2.49 6.21
N SER A 167 12.63 2.03 5.01
CA SER A 167 12.07 0.80 4.44
C SER A 167 12.30 -0.40 5.37
N LEU A 168 13.51 -0.56 5.88
CA LEU A 168 13.83 -1.65 6.82
C LEU A 168 13.03 -1.58 8.13
N ILE A 169 12.74 -0.36 8.63
CA ILE A 169 11.93 -0.20 9.85
C ILE A 169 10.45 -0.48 9.57
N ARG A 170 9.95 -0.17 8.35
CA ARG A 170 8.55 -0.31 7.95
C ARG A 170 8.20 -1.72 7.49
N GLN A 171 9.18 -2.49 7.03
CA GLN A 171 8.96 -3.82 6.45
C GLN A 171 8.38 -4.79 7.48
N VAL A 172 8.91 -4.80 8.71
CA VAL A 172 8.37 -5.57 9.84
C VAL A 172 7.40 -4.68 10.62
N LYS A 173 6.13 -5.03 10.60
CA LYS A 173 5.05 -4.23 11.19
C LYS A 173 5.00 -4.43 12.71
N THR A 174 4.51 -3.42 13.42
CA THR A 174 4.15 -3.57 14.84
C THR A 174 2.75 -4.16 14.96
N LYS A 175 2.39 -4.57 16.18
CA LYS A 175 1.04 -5.10 16.44
C LYS A 175 -0.05 -4.05 16.19
N GLU A 176 0.25 -2.75 16.42
CA GLU A 176 -0.66 -1.65 16.12
C GLU A 176 -0.89 -1.48 14.62
N GLU A 177 0.18 -1.59 13.81
CA GLU A 177 0.08 -1.54 12.33
C GLU A 177 -0.72 -2.73 11.79
N ILE A 178 -0.46 -3.93 12.30
CA ILE A 178 -1.18 -5.15 11.92
C ILE A 178 -2.68 -5.01 12.23
N GLN A 179 -3.06 -4.39 13.35
CA GLN A 179 -4.47 -4.12 13.67
C GLN A 179 -5.15 -3.19 12.66
N LEU A 180 -4.41 -2.23 12.08
CA LEU A 180 -4.94 -1.36 11.03
C LEU A 180 -5.15 -2.13 9.72
N HIS A 181 -4.22 -3.02 9.35
CA HIS A 181 -4.40 -3.92 8.21
C HIS A 181 -5.62 -4.83 8.38
N TRP A 182 -5.79 -5.44 9.57
CA TRP A 182 -7.00 -6.21 9.89
C TRP A 182 -8.28 -5.41 9.71
N LYS A 183 -8.26 -4.13 10.14
CA LYS A 183 -9.42 -3.25 9.97
C LYS A 183 -9.68 -2.91 8.51
N ALA A 184 -8.65 -2.64 7.73
CA ALA A 184 -8.77 -2.39 6.29
C ALA A 184 -9.32 -3.64 5.56
N CYS A 185 -8.79 -4.84 5.87
CA CYS A 185 -9.27 -6.11 5.32
C CYS A 185 -10.73 -6.43 5.73
N ASP A 186 -11.14 -6.13 6.97
CA ASP A 186 -12.53 -6.28 7.42
C ASP A 186 -13.49 -5.40 6.61
N ILE A 187 -13.09 -4.15 6.31
CA ILE A 187 -13.88 -3.23 5.49
C ILE A 187 -13.95 -3.76 4.05
N THR A 188 -12.83 -4.19 3.47
CA THR A 188 -12.78 -4.79 2.12
C THR A 188 -13.66 -6.03 2.04
N THR A 189 -13.57 -6.92 3.01
CA THR A 189 -14.44 -8.12 3.13
C THR A 189 -15.91 -7.75 3.12
N LYS A 190 -16.32 -6.76 3.91
CA LYS A 190 -17.70 -6.26 3.93
C LYS A 190 -18.12 -5.69 2.57
N GLY A 191 -17.21 -4.98 1.91
CA GLY A 191 -17.42 -4.40 0.59
C GLY A 191 -17.66 -5.48 -0.47
N VAL A 192 -16.75 -6.45 -0.59
CA VAL A 192 -16.88 -7.57 -1.53
C VAL A 192 -18.16 -8.37 -1.26
N ASN A 193 -18.43 -8.70 -0.01
CA ASN A 193 -19.66 -9.43 0.35
C ASN A 193 -20.93 -8.62 0.01
N ASN A 194 -20.89 -7.28 0.10
CA ASN A 194 -21.98 -6.41 -0.34
C ASN A 194 -22.14 -6.43 -1.87
N MET A 195 -21.03 -6.38 -2.61
CA MET A 195 -21.04 -6.55 -4.08
C MET A 195 -21.66 -7.88 -4.47
N LEU A 196 -21.22 -9.01 -3.91
CA LEU A 196 -21.72 -10.34 -4.24
C LEU A 196 -23.22 -10.51 -4.00
N LYS A 197 -23.77 -9.89 -2.96
CA LYS A 197 -25.23 -9.89 -2.69
C LYS A 197 -26.03 -9.18 -3.77
N ASN A 198 -25.41 -8.29 -4.53
CA ASN A 198 -26.09 -7.46 -5.52
C ASN A 198 -25.70 -7.78 -6.97
N LEU A 199 -24.61 -8.53 -7.18
CA LEU A 199 -24.10 -8.91 -8.50
C LEU A 199 -25.14 -9.74 -9.28
N ARG A 200 -25.40 -9.30 -10.54
CA ARG A 200 -26.31 -10.01 -11.46
C ARG A 200 -26.02 -9.65 -12.92
N PRO A 201 -26.36 -10.53 -13.87
CA PRO A 201 -26.27 -10.22 -15.30
C PRO A 201 -27.07 -8.96 -15.67
N GLY A 202 -26.55 -8.20 -16.62
CA GLY A 202 -27.14 -6.96 -17.11
C GLY A 202 -26.71 -5.69 -16.40
N MET A 203 -26.04 -5.79 -15.24
CA MET A 203 -25.41 -4.65 -14.59
C MET A 203 -24.15 -4.21 -15.36
N TYR A 204 -23.82 -2.93 -15.25
CA TYR A 204 -22.50 -2.43 -15.65
C TYR A 204 -21.47 -2.62 -14.53
N GLU A 205 -20.19 -2.70 -14.90
CA GLU A 205 -19.08 -2.88 -13.97
C GLU A 205 -19.03 -1.76 -12.91
N TYR A 206 -19.23 -0.49 -13.30
CA TYR A 206 -19.32 0.66 -12.37
C TYR A 206 -20.53 0.58 -11.41
N GLU A 207 -21.63 -0.09 -11.80
CA GLU A 207 -22.78 -0.23 -10.91
C GLU A 207 -22.49 -1.17 -9.76
N ILE A 208 -21.70 -2.22 -10.01
CA ILE A 208 -21.28 -3.13 -8.94
C ILE A 208 -20.18 -2.53 -8.08
N GLU A 209 -19.27 -1.74 -8.64
CA GLU A 209 -18.27 -0.97 -7.90
C GLU A 209 -18.93 -0.04 -6.86
N ALA A 210 -20.02 0.62 -7.20
CA ALA A 210 -20.74 1.52 -6.30
C ALA A 210 -21.20 0.86 -4.98
N TYR A 211 -21.37 -0.48 -4.97
CA TYR A 211 -21.67 -1.21 -3.73
C TYR A 211 -20.45 -1.35 -2.82
N PHE A 212 -19.25 -1.34 -3.38
CA PHE A 212 -18.00 -1.25 -2.62
C PHE A 212 -17.81 0.15 -2.04
N ASP A 213 -17.99 1.19 -2.86
CA ASP A 213 -17.91 2.60 -2.47
C ASP A 213 -18.81 2.92 -1.28
N PHE A 214 -20.05 2.40 -1.30
CA PHE A 214 -20.98 2.58 -0.20
C PHE A 214 -20.39 2.07 1.13
N ILE A 215 -19.74 0.92 1.11
CA ILE A 215 -19.13 0.33 2.33
C ILE A 215 -17.90 1.15 2.74
N LEU A 216 -17.04 1.55 1.82
CA LEU A 216 -15.91 2.42 2.14
C LEU A 216 -16.38 3.70 2.83
N LYS A 217 -17.31 4.41 2.18
CA LYS A 217 -17.82 5.69 2.69
C LYS A 217 -18.50 5.56 4.04
N SER A 218 -19.30 4.51 4.24
CA SER A 218 -20.01 4.26 5.50
C SER A 218 -19.09 3.83 6.65
N ASN A 219 -17.86 3.39 6.36
CA ASN A 219 -16.85 3.05 7.36
C ASN A 219 -15.74 4.11 7.50
N HIS A 220 -15.92 5.31 6.89
CA HIS A 220 -14.92 6.37 6.88
C HIS A 220 -13.55 5.89 6.35
N ALA A 221 -13.59 5.03 5.34
CA ALA A 221 -12.44 4.50 4.62
C ALA A 221 -12.31 5.14 3.25
N ARG A 222 -11.15 5.01 2.65
CA ARG A 222 -10.86 5.40 1.26
C ARG A 222 -10.53 4.16 0.44
N HIS A 223 -10.50 4.29 -0.88
CA HIS A 223 -9.86 3.31 -1.74
C HIS A 223 -8.35 3.30 -1.47
N ALA A 224 -7.76 2.11 -1.35
CA ALA A 224 -6.31 1.95 -1.30
C ALA A 224 -5.68 2.24 -2.68
N PHE A 225 -6.42 1.91 -3.74
CA PHE A 225 -6.11 2.16 -5.16
C PHE A 225 -7.39 2.16 -5.97
N THR A 226 -7.30 2.52 -7.26
CA THR A 226 -8.45 2.50 -8.17
C THR A 226 -9.01 1.08 -8.31
N THR A 227 -10.30 0.89 -8.04
CA THR A 227 -10.96 -0.41 -8.13
C THR A 227 -10.94 -0.94 -9.56
N ILE A 228 -10.57 -2.19 -9.71
CA ILE A 228 -10.72 -2.96 -10.95
C ILE A 228 -11.96 -3.85 -10.82
N ALA A 229 -12.93 -3.65 -11.70
CA ALA A 229 -14.13 -4.49 -11.84
C ALA A 229 -14.21 -4.97 -13.29
N ALA A 230 -13.47 -6.02 -13.61
CA ALA A 230 -13.18 -6.44 -14.97
C ALA A 230 -13.97 -7.72 -15.35
N SER A 231 -14.98 -7.59 -16.21
CA SER A 231 -15.80 -8.73 -16.62
C SER A 231 -15.44 -9.27 -18.01
N GLY A 232 -15.54 -10.58 -18.19
CA GLY A 232 -15.26 -11.25 -19.46
C GLY A 232 -13.85 -10.93 -19.96
N LYS A 233 -13.73 -10.42 -21.20
CA LYS A 233 -12.43 -10.08 -21.81
C LYS A 233 -11.63 -9.01 -21.05
N ASN A 234 -12.30 -8.12 -20.33
CA ASN A 234 -11.63 -7.05 -19.59
C ASN A 234 -10.76 -7.61 -18.46
N ALA A 235 -11.11 -8.78 -17.93
CA ALA A 235 -10.32 -9.48 -16.91
C ALA A 235 -8.93 -9.95 -17.38
N CYS A 236 -8.64 -9.88 -18.69
CA CYS A 236 -7.29 -10.12 -19.23
C CYS A 236 -6.42 -8.86 -19.30
N CYS A 237 -6.94 -7.71 -18.89
CA CYS A 237 -6.20 -6.46 -18.76
C CYS A 237 -5.88 -6.19 -17.29
N MET A 238 -4.58 -6.17 -16.93
CA MET A 238 -4.13 -6.12 -15.53
C MET A 238 -4.63 -4.89 -14.77
N HIS A 239 -4.55 -3.72 -15.39
CA HIS A 239 -4.97 -2.45 -14.80
C HIS A 239 -6.16 -1.87 -15.60
N TYR A 240 -7.26 -2.61 -15.61
CA TYR A 240 -8.51 -2.17 -16.24
C TYR A 240 -9.32 -1.33 -15.24
N GLU A 241 -9.34 -0.02 -15.42
CA GLU A 241 -9.96 0.93 -14.50
C GLU A 241 -11.22 1.62 -15.07
N GLN A 242 -11.59 1.34 -16.33
CA GLN A 242 -12.75 1.98 -16.97
C GLN A 242 -14.08 1.53 -16.36
N ASN A 243 -14.17 0.27 -15.96
CA ASN A 243 -15.33 -0.36 -15.31
C ASN A 243 -16.66 -0.05 -16.01
N ASP A 244 -16.67 -0.01 -17.37
CA ASP A 244 -17.80 0.50 -18.16
C ASP A 244 -18.55 -0.56 -19.00
N ARG A 245 -18.11 -1.82 -18.95
CA ARG A 245 -18.75 -2.91 -19.69
C ARG A 245 -20.03 -3.38 -19.01
N GLN A 246 -21.08 -3.65 -19.81
CA GLN A 246 -22.26 -4.36 -19.35
C GLN A 246 -22.00 -5.88 -19.25
N MET A 247 -22.16 -6.43 -18.05
CA MET A 247 -21.95 -7.85 -17.75
C MET A 247 -23.06 -8.73 -18.35
N LYS A 248 -22.67 -9.87 -18.89
CA LYS A 248 -23.59 -10.83 -19.50
C LYS A 248 -23.75 -12.08 -18.63
N ASP A 249 -24.84 -12.80 -18.86
CA ASP A 249 -25.01 -14.13 -18.28
C ASP A 249 -23.89 -15.08 -18.75
N GLY A 250 -23.29 -15.80 -17.80
CA GLY A 250 -22.14 -16.67 -18.04
C GLY A 250 -20.79 -16.00 -18.02
N ASP A 251 -20.71 -14.67 -17.94
CA ASP A 251 -19.43 -13.97 -17.71
C ASP A 251 -18.87 -14.28 -16.30
N MET A 252 -17.56 -14.28 -16.21
CA MET A 252 -16.86 -14.08 -14.93
C MET A 252 -16.52 -12.61 -14.77
N ILE A 253 -16.47 -12.14 -13.52
CA ILE A 253 -15.93 -10.81 -13.18
C ILE A 253 -14.79 -10.98 -12.19
N LEU A 254 -13.67 -10.34 -12.48
CA LEU A 254 -12.51 -10.19 -11.61
C LEU A 254 -12.62 -8.84 -10.92
N PHE A 255 -12.63 -8.85 -9.60
CA PHE A 255 -12.44 -7.68 -8.76
C PHE A 255 -11.03 -7.65 -8.23
N ASP A 256 -10.43 -6.46 -8.25
CA ASP A 256 -9.19 -6.14 -7.59
C ASP A 256 -9.37 -4.79 -6.90
N LEU A 257 -9.38 -4.81 -5.57
CA LEU A 257 -9.82 -3.69 -4.77
C LEU A 257 -9.35 -3.78 -3.32
N GLY A 258 -9.24 -2.64 -2.69
CA GLY A 258 -8.83 -2.57 -1.29
C GLY A 258 -9.33 -1.31 -0.59
N ALA A 259 -9.60 -1.43 0.70
CA ALA A 259 -9.84 -0.32 1.59
C ALA A 259 -8.52 0.21 2.16
N GLU A 260 -8.42 1.52 2.29
CA GLU A 260 -7.43 2.18 3.14
C GLU A 260 -8.13 2.68 4.39
N TRP A 261 -7.61 2.30 5.55
CA TRP A 261 -8.10 2.80 6.83
C TRP A 261 -6.95 3.19 7.75
N GLY A 262 -6.95 4.44 8.23
CA GLY A 262 -5.85 4.96 9.04
C GLY A 262 -4.50 4.95 8.30
N TYR A 263 -4.53 5.21 7.00
CA TYR A 263 -3.39 5.16 6.05
C TYR A 263 -2.82 3.77 5.77
N TYR A 264 -3.37 2.70 6.32
CA TYR A 264 -2.94 1.33 6.01
C TYR A 264 -3.88 0.69 5.00
N ALA A 265 -3.29 0.11 3.96
CA ALA A 265 -4.00 -0.49 2.85
C ALA A 265 -4.35 -1.97 3.12
N SER A 266 -5.39 -2.44 2.47
CA SER A 266 -5.64 -3.83 2.16
C SER A 266 -5.67 -4.01 0.65
N ASP A 267 -5.44 -5.22 0.18
CA ASP A 267 -5.47 -5.59 -1.22
C ASP A 267 -6.03 -6.99 -1.39
N VAL A 268 -7.04 -7.13 -2.25
CA VAL A 268 -7.75 -8.40 -2.47
C VAL A 268 -8.23 -8.50 -3.90
N SER A 269 -7.84 -9.55 -4.59
CA SER A 269 -8.47 -9.94 -5.85
C SER A 269 -9.35 -11.17 -5.66
N ARG A 270 -10.51 -11.16 -6.30
CA ARG A 270 -11.43 -12.31 -6.39
C ARG A 270 -12.09 -12.35 -7.75
N THR A 271 -12.34 -13.55 -8.23
CA THR A 271 -13.07 -13.76 -9.48
C THR A 271 -14.34 -14.56 -9.25
N PHE A 272 -15.48 -14.06 -9.72
CA PHE A 272 -16.79 -14.61 -9.45
C PHE A 272 -17.62 -14.80 -10.74
N PRO A 273 -18.49 -15.82 -10.82
CA PRO A 273 -19.48 -15.92 -11.90
C PRO A 273 -20.57 -14.87 -11.71
N VAL A 274 -20.83 -14.05 -12.73
CA VAL A 274 -21.82 -12.95 -12.66
C VAL A 274 -23.23 -13.45 -12.32
N ASN A 275 -23.59 -14.66 -12.75
CA ASN A 275 -24.89 -15.28 -12.48
C ASN A 275 -24.89 -16.19 -11.23
N GLY A 276 -23.79 -16.26 -10.47
CA GLY A 276 -23.65 -17.08 -9.27
C GLY A 276 -23.38 -18.56 -9.52
N LYS A 277 -23.10 -18.98 -10.77
CA LYS A 277 -22.78 -20.36 -11.11
C LYS A 277 -21.63 -20.46 -12.09
N PHE A 278 -20.63 -21.28 -11.74
CA PHE A 278 -19.53 -21.61 -12.64
C PHE A 278 -19.95 -22.64 -13.68
N THR A 279 -19.48 -22.51 -14.92
CA THR A 279 -19.41 -23.61 -15.86
C THR A 279 -18.32 -24.61 -15.44
N GLN A 280 -18.31 -25.83 -15.99
CA GLN A 280 -17.27 -26.80 -15.64
C GLN A 280 -15.88 -26.29 -16.00
N GLN A 281 -15.69 -25.69 -17.18
CA GLN A 281 -14.41 -25.09 -17.57
C GLN A 281 -13.96 -23.99 -16.62
N GLN A 282 -14.86 -23.10 -16.19
CA GLN A 282 -14.55 -22.06 -15.22
C GLN A 282 -14.13 -22.65 -13.86
N LYS A 283 -14.83 -23.70 -13.38
CA LYS A 283 -14.44 -24.42 -12.14
C LYS A 283 -13.05 -25.02 -12.24
N ASP A 284 -12.76 -25.69 -13.35
CA ASP A 284 -11.47 -26.35 -13.54
C ASP A 284 -10.33 -25.33 -13.52
N LEU A 285 -10.44 -24.23 -14.26
CA LEU A 285 -9.42 -23.17 -14.32
C LEU A 285 -9.33 -22.35 -13.03
N TYR A 286 -10.47 -22.08 -12.38
CA TYR A 286 -10.49 -21.40 -11.07
C TYR A 286 -9.74 -22.21 -10.01
N ASN A 287 -9.98 -23.52 -9.98
CA ASN A 287 -9.32 -24.42 -9.04
C ASN A 287 -7.82 -24.55 -9.29
N VAL A 288 -7.33 -24.34 -10.52
CA VAL A 288 -5.87 -24.26 -10.79
C VAL A 288 -5.26 -23.08 -10.03
N VAL A 289 -5.86 -21.89 -10.14
CA VAL A 289 -5.37 -20.69 -9.46
C VAL A 289 -5.47 -20.85 -7.94
N LEU A 290 -6.59 -21.35 -7.44
CA LEU A 290 -6.79 -21.59 -6.00
C LEU A 290 -5.78 -22.56 -5.42
N LYS A 291 -5.43 -23.64 -6.14
CA LYS A 291 -4.38 -24.59 -5.72
C LYS A 291 -3.00 -23.90 -5.67
N GLY A 292 -2.69 -23.07 -6.66
CA GLY A 292 -1.46 -22.28 -6.68
C GLY A 292 -1.35 -21.35 -5.47
N LEU A 293 -2.43 -20.62 -5.15
CA LEU A 293 -2.48 -19.77 -3.97
C LEU A 293 -2.30 -20.57 -2.68
N ASN A 294 -3.05 -21.66 -2.50
CA ASN A 294 -2.98 -22.47 -1.29
C ASN A 294 -1.58 -23.06 -1.08
N ALA A 295 -0.91 -23.51 -2.15
CA ALA A 295 0.45 -24.01 -2.07
C ALA A 295 1.46 -22.94 -1.60
N ALA A 296 1.32 -21.70 -2.06
CA ALA A 296 2.14 -20.58 -1.60
C ALA A 296 1.82 -20.20 -0.15
N LEU A 297 0.54 -20.19 0.24
CA LEU A 297 0.13 -19.93 1.63
C LEU A 297 0.71 -21.00 2.58
N ASP A 298 0.61 -22.28 2.24
CA ASP A 298 1.11 -23.39 3.05
C ASP A 298 2.65 -23.34 3.19
N ALA A 299 3.36 -22.79 2.21
CA ALA A 299 4.81 -22.64 2.23
C ALA A 299 5.27 -21.37 2.97
N THR A 300 4.36 -20.43 3.23
CA THR A 300 4.70 -19.15 3.85
C THR A 300 5.04 -19.30 5.32
N LYS A 301 6.27 -18.94 5.70
CA LYS A 301 6.77 -18.95 7.09
C LYS A 301 8.06 -18.14 7.21
N PRO A 302 8.49 -17.76 8.41
CA PRO A 302 9.79 -17.14 8.61
C PRO A 302 10.93 -17.96 8.04
N GLY A 303 11.90 -17.27 7.42
CA GLY A 303 13.06 -17.90 6.77
C GLY A 303 12.84 -18.34 5.32
N GLN A 304 11.62 -18.24 4.78
CA GLN A 304 11.30 -18.41 3.35
C GLN A 304 11.52 -17.07 2.62
N LYS A 305 11.84 -17.10 1.34
CA LYS A 305 11.84 -15.90 0.49
C LYS A 305 10.48 -15.72 -0.21
N LYS A 306 10.02 -14.48 -0.36
CA LYS A 306 8.78 -14.21 -1.10
C LYS A 306 8.89 -14.63 -2.58
N SER A 307 10.07 -14.44 -3.20
CA SER A 307 10.34 -14.88 -4.58
C SER A 307 10.20 -16.41 -4.76
N GLU A 308 10.50 -17.23 -3.74
CA GLU A 308 10.32 -18.67 -3.79
C GLU A 308 8.84 -19.08 -3.71
N LEU A 309 7.99 -18.32 -3.02
CA LEU A 309 6.54 -18.56 -2.97
C LEU A 309 5.90 -18.41 -4.36
N GLN A 310 6.40 -17.45 -5.16
CA GLN A 310 5.98 -17.30 -6.55
C GLN A 310 6.28 -18.55 -7.38
N GLU A 311 7.46 -19.10 -7.28
CA GLU A 311 7.82 -20.30 -8.03
C GLU A 311 7.04 -21.54 -7.57
N ILE A 312 6.73 -21.66 -6.27
CA ILE A 312 5.87 -22.72 -5.73
C ILE A 312 4.47 -22.62 -6.36
N SER A 313 3.84 -21.46 -6.31
CA SER A 313 2.52 -21.24 -6.90
C SER A 313 2.49 -21.53 -8.39
N LYS A 314 3.47 -21.00 -9.14
CA LYS A 314 3.61 -21.17 -10.58
C LYS A 314 3.78 -22.64 -10.99
N ASN A 315 4.61 -23.40 -10.28
CA ASN A 315 4.84 -24.82 -10.57
C ASN A 315 3.55 -25.64 -10.37
N VAL A 316 2.82 -25.40 -9.26
CA VAL A 316 1.56 -26.08 -8.99
C VAL A 316 0.52 -25.76 -10.09
N MET A 317 0.39 -24.49 -10.47
CA MET A 317 -0.52 -24.10 -11.55
C MET A 317 -0.13 -24.73 -12.89
N ALA A 318 1.17 -24.80 -13.22
CA ALA A 318 1.64 -25.41 -14.45
C ALA A 318 1.31 -26.92 -14.49
N GLU A 319 1.55 -27.65 -13.40
CA GLU A 319 1.19 -29.08 -13.30
C GLU A 319 -0.32 -29.32 -13.50
N GLU A 320 -1.18 -28.49 -12.92
CA GLU A 320 -2.61 -28.59 -13.07
C GLU A 320 -3.07 -28.24 -14.51
N LEU A 321 -2.47 -27.24 -15.15
CA LEU A 321 -2.75 -26.90 -16.56
C LEU A 321 -2.33 -28.03 -17.52
N ILE A 322 -1.24 -28.73 -17.24
CA ILE A 322 -0.83 -29.93 -18.00
C ILE A 322 -1.87 -31.04 -17.88
N LYS A 323 -2.39 -31.30 -16.66
CA LYS A 323 -3.45 -32.29 -16.42
C LYS A 323 -4.75 -31.97 -17.18
N LEU A 324 -5.04 -30.69 -17.36
CA LEU A 324 -6.19 -30.19 -18.14
C LEU A 324 -5.91 -30.16 -19.65
N GLY A 325 -4.69 -30.44 -20.11
CA GLY A 325 -4.30 -30.39 -21.52
C GLY A 325 -4.22 -28.98 -22.11
N MET A 326 -4.10 -27.95 -21.24
CA MET A 326 -4.00 -26.55 -21.67
C MET A 326 -2.58 -26.18 -22.10
N ILE A 327 -1.57 -26.83 -21.54
CA ILE A 327 -0.16 -26.72 -21.88
C ILE A 327 0.49 -28.11 -21.92
N GLU A 328 1.60 -28.26 -22.64
CA GLU A 328 2.35 -29.51 -22.73
C GLU A 328 3.57 -29.52 -21.79
N LYS A 329 4.12 -28.35 -21.49
CA LYS A 329 5.35 -28.18 -20.68
C LYS A 329 5.16 -27.06 -19.65
N PRO A 330 5.80 -27.16 -18.47
CA PRO A 330 5.66 -26.15 -17.41
C PRO A 330 6.00 -24.72 -17.85
N GLU A 331 7.00 -24.54 -18.73
CA GLU A 331 7.44 -23.23 -19.19
C GLU A 331 6.34 -22.49 -19.99
N GLU A 332 5.42 -23.20 -20.56
CA GLU A 332 4.32 -22.65 -21.35
C GLU A 332 3.29 -21.91 -20.50
N ILE A 333 3.32 -22.05 -19.17
CA ILE A 333 2.46 -21.27 -18.26
C ILE A 333 2.65 -19.76 -18.47
N SER A 334 3.82 -19.31 -18.91
CA SER A 334 4.10 -17.91 -19.23
C SER A 334 3.17 -17.31 -20.30
N LYS A 335 2.44 -18.12 -21.05
CA LYS A 335 1.38 -17.67 -21.98
C LYS A 335 0.17 -17.10 -21.22
N TYR A 336 -0.07 -17.55 -20.00
CA TYR A 336 -1.26 -17.28 -19.21
C TYR A 336 -0.94 -16.57 -17.87
N TYR A 337 0.31 -16.65 -17.38
CA TYR A 337 0.77 -16.07 -16.14
C TYR A 337 2.03 -15.22 -16.36
N PHE A 338 1.92 -13.90 -16.27
CA PHE A 338 2.97 -12.97 -16.70
C PHE A 338 3.19 -11.79 -15.74
N HIS A 339 2.75 -11.88 -14.48
CA HIS A 339 3.03 -10.90 -13.43
C HIS A 339 3.63 -11.56 -12.19
N GLY A 340 4.07 -10.77 -11.23
CA GLY A 340 4.49 -11.23 -9.91
C GLY A 340 3.34 -11.86 -9.12
N SER A 341 3.66 -12.64 -8.09
CA SER A 341 2.63 -13.28 -7.26
C SER A 341 2.33 -12.52 -5.98
N GLY A 342 2.70 -11.24 -5.86
CA GLY A 342 2.40 -10.42 -4.71
C GLY A 342 3.46 -9.37 -4.39
N HIS A 343 3.12 -8.47 -3.49
CA HIS A 343 3.95 -7.35 -3.06
C HIS A 343 3.79 -7.11 -1.55
N TYR A 344 4.76 -6.43 -0.95
CA TYR A 344 4.59 -5.93 0.42
C TYR A 344 3.52 -4.83 0.44
N ILE A 345 2.76 -4.76 1.52
CA ILE A 345 1.68 -3.80 1.72
C ILE A 345 1.82 -3.09 3.07
N GLY A 346 1.41 -1.85 3.15
CA GLY A 346 1.55 -1.03 4.36
C GLY A 346 0.86 0.31 4.23
N LEU A 347 1.64 1.39 4.36
CA LEU A 347 1.20 2.76 4.11
C LEU A 347 1.03 3.07 2.61
N TYR A 348 1.51 2.19 1.75
CA TYR A 348 1.19 2.14 0.33
C TYR A 348 0.64 0.75 0.01
N THR A 349 -0.17 0.64 -1.05
CA THR A 349 -0.57 -0.65 -1.59
C THR A 349 0.66 -1.45 -2.01
N HIS A 350 1.51 -0.88 -2.86
CA HIS A 350 2.84 -1.42 -3.14
C HIS A 350 3.85 -0.78 -2.18
N ASP A 351 4.00 -1.36 -1.01
CA ASP A 351 4.84 -0.81 0.05
C ASP A 351 6.28 -1.34 -0.02
N VAL A 352 7.11 -0.82 0.87
CA VAL A 352 8.53 -1.15 0.96
C VAL A 352 8.75 -2.60 1.38
N GLY A 353 9.73 -3.24 0.75
CA GLY A 353 10.16 -4.61 1.03
C GLY A 353 11.09 -5.11 -0.06
N ASN A 354 11.76 -6.23 0.19
CA ASN A 354 12.65 -6.89 -0.76
C ASN A 354 12.27 -8.37 -0.87
N ASP A 355 11.88 -8.81 -2.05
CA ASP A 355 11.40 -10.17 -2.32
C ASP A 355 12.46 -11.26 -2.12
N ASP A 356 13.73 -10.88 -2.17
CA ASP A 356 14.88 -11.78 -1.97
C ASP A 356 15.40 -11.84 -0.53
N GLU A 357 14.85 -11.00 0.37
CA GLU A 357 15.10 -11.12 1.79
C GLU A 357 14.26 -12.24 2.42
N LEU A 358 14.74 -12.75 3.55
CA LEU A 358 14.01 -13.77 4.28
C LEU A 358 12.80 -13.16 4.99
N LEU A 359 11.67 -13.82 4.87
CA LEU A 359 10.47 -13.43 5.63
C LEU A 359 10.73 -13.52 7.12
N GLU A 360 10.24 -12.53 7.85
CA GLU A 360 10.25 -12.46 9.30
C GLU A 360 8.82 -12.39 9.85
N GLU A 361 8.61 -12.79 11.10
CA GLU A 361 7.33 -12.61 11.80
C GLU A 361 6.91 -11.12 11.73
N ASP A 362 5.63 -10.87 11.59
CA ASP A 362 4.99 -9.55 11.48
C ASP A 362 5.23 -8.81 10.14
N MET A 363 5.84 -9.43 9.13
CA MET A 363 5.79 -8.90 7.76
C MET A 363 4.38 -9.09 7.18
N VAL A 364 3.90 -8.09 6.43
CA VAL A 364 2.58 -8.11 5.76
C VAL A 364 2.79 -7.93 4.26
N PHE A 365 2.19 -8.82 3.46
CA PHE A 365 2.28 -8.80 2.00
C PHE A 365 1.08 -9.50 1.36
N THR A 366 0.97 -9.47 0.03
CA THR A 366 -0.07 -10.14 -0.74
C THR A 366 0.46 -11.39 -1.43
N LEU A 367 -0.46 -12.34 -1.68
CA LEU A 367 -0.25 -13.44 -2.62
C LEU A 367 -1.41 -13.45 -3.61
N GLU A 368 -1.09 -13.29 -4.91
CA GLU A 368 -2.07 -12.96 -5.96
C GLU A 368 -1.89 -13.77 -7.27
N PRO A 369 -1.71 -15.09 -7.24
CA PRO A 369 -1.60 -15.82 -8.51
C PRO A 369 -2.81 -15.60 -9.40
N GLY A 370 -2.56 -15.52 -10.72
CA GLY A 370 -3.62 -15.33 -11.71
C GLY A 370 -3.32 -16.04 -13.03
N LEU A 371 -4.36 -16.39 -13.77
CA LEU A 371 -4.27 -16.93 -15.12
C LEU A 371 -5.24 -16.20 -16.04
N TYR A 372 -4.76 -15.83 -17.24
CA TYR A 372 -5.49 -14.99 -18.17
C TYR A 372 -5.54 -15.63 -19.54
N PHE A 373 -6.75 -15.91 -20.00
CA PHE A 373 -7.04 -16.66 -21.23
C PHE A 373 -7.81 -15.76 -22.20
N ASP A 374 -7.10 -15.04 -23.07
CA ASP A 374 -7.71 -14.12 -24.05
C ASP A 374 -8.72 -14.81 -24.93
N ASP A 375 -8.39 -16.03 -25.44
CA ASP A 375 -9.26 -16.82 -26.30
C ASP A 375 -10.57 -17.25 -25.62
N LEU A 376 -10.57 -17.32 -24.29
CA LEU A 376 -11.74 -17.65 -23.49
C LEU A 376 -12.45 -16.42 -22.93
N ASN A 377 -11.92 -15.22 -23.12
CA ASN A 377 -12.36 -13.98 -22.45
C ASN A 377 -12.48 -14.20 -20.92
N LEU A 378 -11.46 -14.78 -20.31
CA LEU A 378 -11.46 -15.21 -18.93
C LEU A 378 -10.14 -14.86 -18.25
N GLY A 379 -10.17 -13.98 -17.25
CA GLY A 379 -9.10 -13.76 -16.30
C GLY A 379 -9.53 -14.24 -14.91
N ILE A 380 -8.64 -14.93 -14.23
CA ILE A 380 -8.85 -15.42 -12.86
C ILE A 380 -7.66 -14.98 -12.02
N ARG A 381 -7.89 -14.19 -11.01
CA ARG A 381 -6.91 -13.85 -9.95
C ARG A 381 -7.57 -14.06 -8.60
N ILE A 382 -6.84 -14.69 -7.70
CA ILE A 382 -7.27 -14.90 -6.32
C ILE A 382 -6.12 -14.42 -5.44
N GLU A 383 -6.39 -13.38 -4.69
CA GLU A 383 -5.39 -12.68 -3.87
C GLU A 383 -5.85 -12.55 -2.45
N ASP A 384 -4.94 -12.76 -1.54
CA ASP A 384 -5.13 -12.52 -0.12
C ASP A 384 -4.03 -11.61 0.43
N THR A 385 -4.41 -10.64 1.26
CA THR A 385 -3.49 -9.97 2.19
C THR A 385 -3.23 -10.89 3.38
N LEU A 386 -1.98 -11.06 3.76
CA LEU A 386 -1.57 -11.94 4.86
C LEU A 386 -0.48 -11.34 5.75
N VAL A 387 -0.42 -11.80 6.98
CA VAL A 387 0.66 -11.52 7.92
C VAL A 387 1.45 -12.77 8.24
N VAL A 388 2.77 -12.67 8.25
CA VAL A 388 3.67 -13.76 8.67
C VAL A 388 3.57 -13.94 10.18
N THR A 389 3.33 -15.16 10.62
CA THR A 389 3.31 -15.55 12.03
C THR A 389 4.57 -16.31 12.38
N LYS A 390 4.73 -16.67 13.65
CA LYS A 390 5.90 -17.43 14.13
C LYS A 390 6.18 -18.71 13.34
N ASP A 391 5.14 -19.43 12.92
CA ASP A 391 5.27 -20.77 12.34
C ASP A 391 4.61 -20.89 10.94
N GLY A 392 4.06 -19.80 10.38
CA GLY A 392 3.32 -19.80 9.11
C GLY A 392 2.85 -18.40 8.71
N CYS A 393 1.62 -18.30 8.26
CA CYS A 393 0.95 -17.02 7.99
C CYS A 393 -0.53 -17.07 8.40
N GLU A 394 -1.12 -15.89 8.55
CA GLU A 394 -2.55 -15.71 8.80
C GLU A 394 -3.14 -14.81 7.70
N VAL A 395 -4.22 -15.31 7.05
CA VAL A 395 -4.90 -14.61 5.97
C VAL A 395 -5.86 -13.58 6.56
N MET A 396 -5.64 -12.31 6.24
CA MET A 396 -6.43 -11.21 6.77
C MET A 396 -7.76 -11.00 6.04
N SER A 397 -7.89 -11.54 4.82
CA SER A 397 -9.06 -11.43 3.93
C SER A 397 -9.96 -12.69 3.94
N ASP A 398 -9.82 -13.56 4.93
CA ASP A 398 -10.48 -14.90 5.00
C ASP A 398 -12.03 -14.86 5.04
N GLY A 399 -12.64 -13.71 5.33
CA GLY A 399 -14.11 -13.56 5.36
C GLY A 399 -14.79 -13.44 3.98
N ILE A 400 -14.05 -13.57 2.86
CA ILE A 400 -14.56 -13.51 1.49
C ILE A 400 -14.65 -14.94 0.94
N PRO A 401 -15.82 -15.39 0.38
CA PRO A 401 -15.93 -16.70 -0.24
C PRO A 401 -14.82 -16.95 -1.25
N LYS A 402 -14.14 -18.10 -1.15
CA LYS A 402 -12.94 -18.38 -1.92
C LYS A 402 -13.00 -19.70 -2.70
N THR A 403 -13.63 -20.75 -2.17
CA THR A 403 -13.85 -21.97 -2.92
C THR A 403 -15.06 -21.87 -3.85
N VAL A 404 -15.09 -22.68 -4.89
CA VAL A 404 -16.22 -22.74 -5.83
C VAL A 404 -17.54 -23.00 -5.08
N GLU A 405 -17.51 -23.90 -4.12
CA GLU A 405 -18.68 -24.30 -3.32
C GLU A 405 -19.16 -23.15 -2.42
N GLU A 406 -18.26 -22.43 -1.75
CA GLU A 406 -18.59 -21.27 -0.94
C GLU A 406 -19.19 -20.14 -1.78
N ILE A 407 -18.60 -19.86 -2.94
CA ILE A 407 -19.07 -18.82 -3.85
C ILE A 407 -20.47 -19.13 -4.37
N GLU A 408 -20.69 -20.36 -4.90
CA GLU A 408 -22.00 -20.78 -5.39
C GLU A 408 -23.05 -20.78 -4.26
N ALA A 409 -22.67 -21.21 -3.05
CA ALA A 409 -23.57 -21.19 -1.89
C ALA A 409 -23.91 -19.76 -1.43
N PHE A 410 -22.92 -18.85 -1.38
CA PHE A 410 -23.11 -17.45 -0.98
C PHE A 410 -24.00 -16.68 -1.97
N MET A 411 -23.84 -16.96 -3.26
CA MET A 411 -24.59 -16.31 -4.35
C MET A 411 -25.92 -17.02 -4.67
N ALA A 412 -26.21 -18.18 -4.09
CA ALA A 412 -27.48 -18.86 -4.27
C ALA A 412 -28.64 -17.98 -3.75
N ARG A 413 -29.60 -17.69 -4.62
CA ARG A 413 -30.78 -16.82 -4.35
C ARG A 413 -32.04 -17.61 -4.49
#